data_02a90ee7667e67d8052a48aa43fcd961
#
_entry.id   02a90ee7667e67d8052a48aa43fcd961
#
_cell.length_a   1.000
_cell.length_b   1.000
_cell.length_c   1.000
_cell.angle_alpha   90.00
_cell.angle_beta   90.00
_cell.angle_gamma   90.00
#
_symmetry.space_group_name_H-M   'P 1'
#
loop_
_entity.id
_entity.type
_entity.pdbx_description
1 polymer ?
#
loop_
_entity_poly.entity_id
_entity_poly.type
_entity_poly.pdbx_seq_one_letter_code
_entity_poly.pdbx_strand_id
1 'polypeptide(L)'
;LDITFSIHKRLLVHRIHLHTNFFTPDHKLISKFMNRLKQFLKRNYGLDKIGYIWVREQERSKKQHYHLALLLDGNKIRHPKRLNARIKEMWLPHGYTPVILNPYYFINKHNHAKMREYAIYRVSYLAKVRGKRHRDKQTKDYQSSRLNDSTFNKSII
;
A
#
# COMPACT_ATOMS: atom_id res chain seq x y z
N LEU A 1 -5.88 3.55 9.12
CA LEU A 1 -6.96 3.59 8.13
C LEU A 1 -7.97 4.70 8.40
N ASP A 2 -8.41 4.89 9.65
CA ASP A 2 -9.41 5.92 9.97
C ASP A 2 -8.93 7.34 9.66
N ILE A 3 -7.66 7.65 9.93
CA ILE A 3 -7.07 8.96 9.58
C ILE A 3 -7.09 9.19 8.06
N THR A 4 -6.84 8.16 7.26
CA THR A 4 -6.85 8.29 5.80
C THR A 4 -8.27 8.55 5.28
N PHE A 5 -9.28 7.95 5.89
CA PHE A 5 -10.69 8.21 5.56
C PHE A 5 -11.14 9.61 5.96
N SER A 6 -10.57 10.21 6.99
CA SER A 6 -10.86 11.60 7.38
C SER A 6 -10.20 12.62 6.45
N ILE A 7 -9.04 12.29 5.91
CA ILE A 7 -8.27 13.18 5.03
C ILE A 7 -8.87 13.28 3.62
N HIS A 8 -9.44 12.20 3.09
CA HIS A 8 -9.91 12.13 1.72
C HIS A 8 -11.43 11.88 1.64
N LYS A 9 -12.18 12.81 1.03
CA LYS A 9 -13.63 12.63 0.76
C LYS A 9 -13.92 11.47 -0.21
N ARG A 10 -12.95 11.12 -1.05
CA ARG A 10 -12.94 9.96 -1.95
C ARG A 10 -11.61 9.27 -1.80
N LEU A 11 -11.64 7.96 -1.64
CA LEU A 11 -10.44 7.16 -1.40
C LEU A 11 -10.38 6.01 -2.40
N LEU A 12 -9.24 5.88 -3.07
CA LEU A 12 -8.87 4.67 -3.80
C LEU A 12 -7.97 3.83 -2.90
N VAL A 13 -8.39 2.64 -2.54
CA VAL A 13 -7.56 1.63 -1.88
C VAL A 13 -7.11 0.64 -2.95
N HIS A 14 -5.82 0.62 -3.29
CA HIS A 14 -5.26 -0.26 -4.31
C HIS A 14 -4.30 -1.27 -3.68
N ARG A 15 -4.58 -2.56 -3.91
CA ARG A 15 -3.80 -3.68 -3.41
C ARG A 15 -2.91 -4.24 -4.50
N ILE A 16 -1.67 -4.53 -4.16
CA ILE A 16 -0.67 -5.06 -5.10
C ILE A 16 0.12 -6.16 -4.39
N HIS A 17 0.42 -7.24 -5.10
CA HIS A 17 1.40 -8.22 -4.68
C HIS A 17 2.66 -8.07 -5.53
N LEU A 18 3.81 -8.06 -4.87
CA LEU A 18 5.12 -7.92 -5.50
C LEU A 18 5.96 -9.14 -5.14
N HIS A 19 6.22 -10.01 -6.11
CA HIS A 19 7.04 -11.19 -5.92
C HIS A 19 8.46 -10.92 -6.37
N THR A 20 9.45 -11.41 -5.64
CA THR A 20 10.87 -11.34 -6.02
C THR A 20 11.31 -12.64 -6.68
N ASN A 21 12.28 -12.54 -7.60
CA ASN A 21 12.94 -13.71 -8.19
C ASN A 21 14.13 -14.20 -7.34
N PHE A 22 14.54 -13.43 -6.34
CA PHE A 22 15.69 -13.70 -5.50
C PHE A 22 15.41 -13.32 -4.04
N PHE A 23 16.22 -13.83 -3.15
CA PHE A 23 16.16 -13.51 -1.73
C PHE A 23 16.90 -12.19 -1.43
N THR A 24 16.30 -11.35 -0.58
CA THR A 24 16.99 -10.20 0.04
C THR A 24 16.87 -10.31 1.56
N PRO A 25 17.98 -10.13 2.29
CA PRO A 25 17.96 -10.28 3.76
C PRO A 25 17.27 -9.13 4.47
N ASP A 26 17.14 -7.98 3.82
CA ASP A 26 16.61 -6.75 4.41
C ASP A 26 15.44 -6.14 3.60
N HIS A 27 15.00 -4.97 4.03
CA HIS A 27 13.89 -4.23 3.42
C HIS A 27 14.34 -3.12 2.44
N LYS A 28 15.64 -3.07 2.06
CA LYS A 28 16.14 -1.98 1.19
C LYS A 28 15.48 -1.97 -0.18
N LEU A 29 15.21 -3.14 -0.73
CA LEU A 29 14.57 -3.26 -2.04
C LEU A 29 13.18 -2.59 -2.05
N ILE A 30 12.31 -2.99 -1.12
CA ILE A 30 10.96 -2.41 -1.04
C ILE A 30 10.99 -0.93 -0.66
N SER A 31 11.93 -0.51 0.18
CA SER A 31 12.08 0.90 0.57
C SER A 31 12.47 1.78 -0.62
N LYS A 32 13.42 1.35 -1.44
CA LYS A 32 13.78 2.05 -2.69
C LYS A 32 12.63 2.10 -3.67
N PHE A 33 11.93 0.99 -3.86
CA PHE A 33 10.74 0.93 -4.68
C PHE A 33 9.66 1.90 -4.20
N MET A 34 9.34 1.91 -2.92
CA MET A 34 8.34 2.82 -2.34
C MET A 34 8.72 4.29 -2.50
N ASN A 35 9.99 4.64 -2.36
CA ASN A 35 10.46 6.01 -2.58
C ASN A 35 10.25 6.44 -4.05
N ARG A 36 10.60 5.59 -5.01
CA ARG A 36 10.38 5.84 -6.44
C ARG A 36 8.88 5.96 -6.76
N LEU A 37 8.07 5.06 -6.20
CA LEU A 37 6.62 5.05 -6.41
C LEU A 37 5.97 6.33 -5.86
N LYS A 38 6.35 6.77 -4.66
CA LYS A 38 5.85 8.02 -4.07
C LYS A 38 6.22 9.24 -4.93
N GLN A 39 7.45 9.31 -5.42
CA GLN A 39 7.88 10.38 -6.33
C GLN A 39 7.08 10.37 -7.63
N PHE A 40 6.84 9.20 -8.21
CA PHE A 40 6.01 9.05 -9.39
C PHE A 40 4.57 9.52 -9.16
N LEU A 41 3.95 9.10 -8.06
CA LEU A 41 2.59 9.50 -7.68
C LEU A 41 2.49 11.02 -7.47
N LYS A 42 3.46 11.62 -6.81
CA LYS A 42 3.52 13.06 -6.63
C LYS A 42 3.63 13.81 -7.95
N ARG A 43 4.56 13.42 -8.82
CA ARG A 43 4.82 14.11 -10.09
C ARG A 43 3.69 13.96 -11.09
N ASN A 44 3.09 12.77 -11.21
CA ASN A 44 2.13 12.46 -12.28
C ASN A 44 0.67 12.65 -11.88
N TYR A 45 0.36 12.59 -10.57
CA TYR A 45 -0.99 12.74 -10.05
C TYR A 45 -1.14 13.90 -9.06
N GLY A 46 -0.06 14.58 -8.71
CA GLY A 46 -0.09 15.65 -7.72
C GLY A 46 -0.51 15.17 -6.33
N LEU A 47 -0.16 13.92 -5.98
CA LEU A 47 -0.51 13.32 -4.69
C LEU A 47 0.54 13.70 -3.64
N ASP A 48 0.16 14.53 -2.67
CA ASP A 48 1.03 14.91 -1.55
C ASP A 48 0.85 14.01 -0.34
N LYS A 49 -0.39 13.57 -0.08
CA LYS A 49 -0.74 12.67 1.03
C LYS A 49 -0.97 11.26 0.50
N ILE A 50 0.05 10.41 0.60
CA ILE A 50 0.02 9.03 0.13
C ILE A 50 0.02 8.11 1.34
N GLY A 51 -1.13 7.43 1.56
CA GLY A 51 -1.23 6.34 2.52
C GLY A 51 -0.69 5.05 1.92
N TYR A 52 0.04 4.29 2.71
CA TYR A 52 0.46 2.94 2.31
C TYR A 52 0.73 2.05 3.52
N ILE A 53 0.62 0.77 3.27
CA ILE A 53 1.14 -0.28 4.14
C ILE A 53 1.71 -1.38 3.26
N TRP A 54 2.89 -1.88 3.60
CA TRP A 54 3.40 -3.11 3.02
C TRP A 54 3.82 -4.10 4.10
N VAL A 55 3.68 -5.37 3.79
CA VAL A 55 4.12 -6.49 4.62
C VAL A 55 4.93 -7.44 3.76
N ARG A 56 6.10 -7.84 4.25
CA ARG A 56 6.94 -8.86 3.63
C ARG A 56 6.54 -10.23 4.15
N GLU A 57 6.31 -11.14 3.23
CA GLU A 57 6.13 -12.56 3.51
C GLU A 57 7.25 -13.35 2.85
N GLN A 58 7.82 -14.29 3.60
CA GLN A 58 8.85 -15.19 3.11
C GLN A 58 8.28 -16.59 3.01
N GLU A 59 8.33 -17.17 1.82
CA GLU A 59 7.95 -18.56 1.59
C GLU A 59 9.06 -19.54 2.02
N ARG A 60 8.70 -20.80 2.12
CA ARG A 60 9.66 -21.90 2.40
C ARG A 60 10.79 -21.98 1.36
N SER A 61 10.52 -21.57 0.12
CA SER A 61 11.50 -21.47 -0.98
C SER A 61 12.52 -20.35 -0.82
N LYS A 62 12.52 -19.62 0.28
CA LYS A 62 13.34 -18.42 0.55
C LYS A 62 13.07 -17.23 -0.39
N LYS A 63 12.12 -17.31 -1.30
CA LYS A 63 11.68 -16.16 -2.09
C LYS A 63 10.72 -15.32 -1.25
N GLN A 64 10.83 -14.01 -1.41
CA GLN A 64 9.97 -13.07 -0.71
C GLN A 64 8.87 -12.57 -1.63
N HIS A 65 7.77 -12.22 -1.04
CA HIS A 65 6.79 -11.36 -1.68
C HIS A 65 6.28 -10.30 -0.71
N TYR A 66 5.87 -9.21 -1.27
CA TYR A 66 5.33 -8.09 -0.53
C TYR A 66 3.86 -7.94 -0.85
N HIS A 67 3.06 -7.80 0.19
CA HIS A 67 1.69 -7.34 0.10
C HIS A 67 1.68 -5.85 0.33
N LEU A 68 1.28 -5.08 -0.67
CA LEU A 68 1.22 -3.62 -0.62
C LEU A 68 -0.23 -3.17 -0.74
N ALA A 69 -0.64 -2.23 0.09
CA ALA A 69 -1.86 -1.46 -0.08
C ALA A 69 -1.51 0.03 -0.15
N LEU A 70 -2.03 0.70 -1.17
CA LEU A 70 -1.96 2.15 -1.36
C LEU A 70 -3.32 2.76 -1.04
N LEU A 71 -3.32 3.88 -0.34
CA LEU A 71 -4.50 4.65 0.02
C LEU A 71 -4.33 6.06 -0.57
N LEU A 72 -5.05 6.32 -1.66
CA LEU A 72 -4.81 7.46 -2.52
C LEU A 72 -6.06 8.34 -2.65
N ASP A 73 -5.88 9.64 -2.88
CA ASP A 73 -6.97 10.56 -3.14
C ASP A 73 -7.76 10.17 -4.39
N GLY A 74 -8.98 9.68 -4.20
CA GLY A 74 -9.87 9.24 -5.26
C GLY A 74 -10.40 10.38 -6.16
N ASN A 75 -10.18 11.65 -5.81
CA ASN A 75 -10.47 12.77 -6.71
C ASN A 75 -9.41 12.90 -7.81
N LYS A 76 -8.16 12.52 -7.48
CA LYS A 76 -7.03 12.61 -8.41
C LYS A 76 -6.81 11.32 -9.19
N ILE A 77 -7.16 10.18 -8.60
CA ILE A 77 -7.00 8.87 -9.25
C ILE A 77 -8.21 8.00 -8.95
N ARG A 78 -9.05 7.75 -9.96
CA ARG A 78 -10.29 6.96 -9.82
C ARG A 78 -10.11 5.49 -10.15
N HIS A 79 -9.23 5.19 -11.10
CA HIS A 79 -9.01 3.83 -11.58
C HIS A 79 -7.52 3.54 -11.65
N PRO A 80 -7.05 2.42 -11.07
CA PRO A 80 -5.62 2.14 -10.92
C PRO A 80 -4.96 1.52 -12.17
N LYS A 81 -5.63 1.42 -13.32
CA LYS A 81 -5.11 0.72 -14.50
C LYS A 81 -3.72 1.21 -14.93
N ARG A 82 -3.56 2.52 -15.14
CA ARG A 82 -2.29 3.12 -15.52
C ARG A 82 -1.23 3.00 -14.42
N LEU A 83 -1.65 3.23 -13.18
CA LEU A 83 -0.79 3.07 -12.01
C LEU A 83 -0.29 1.64 -11.89
N ASN A 84 -1.19 0.66 -12.06
CA ASN A 84 -0.82 -0.75 -11.98
C ASN A 84 0.17 -1.14 -13.09
N ALA A 85 -0.01 -0.67 -14.31
CA ALA A 85 0.94 -0.88 -15.40
C ALA A 85 2.32 -0.30 -15.06
N ARG A 86 2.37 0.92 -14.50
CA ARG A 86 3.63 1.54 -14.09
C ARG A 86 4.30 0.82 -12.94
N ILE A 87 3.54 0.35 -11.96
CA ILE A 87 4.07 -0.46 -10.87
C ILE A 87 4.71 -1.74 -11.40
N LYS A 88 4.06 -2.42 -12.35
CA LYS A 88 4.62 -3.62 -13.01
C LYS A 88 5.95 -3.33 -13.68
N GLU A 89 6.04 -2.26 -14.47
CA GLU A 89 7.30 -1.85 -15.10
C GLU A 89 8.40 -1.56 -14.08
N MET A 90 8.07 -0.83 -13.02
CA MET A 90 9.03 -0.47 -11.96
C MET A 90 9.53 -1.69 -11.19
N TRP A 91 8.69 -2.71 -11.04
CA TRP A 91 9.03 -3.93 -10.32
C TRP A 91 9.69 -5.01 -11.18
N LEU A 92 9.52 -4.95 -12.49
CA LEU A 92 10.00 -5.97 -13.44
C LEU A 92 11.47 -6.39 -13.26
N PRO A 93 12.43 -5.49 -12.95
CA PRO A 93 13.81 -5.88 -12.70
C PRO A 93 14.00 -6.78 -11.45
N HIS A 94 13.02 -6.80 -10.56
CA HIS A 94 13.10 -7.51 -9.28
C HIS A 94 12.26 -8.77 -9.22
N GLY A 95 11.30 -8.89 -10.12
CA GLY A 95 10.38 -10.02 -10.13
C GLY A 95 9.12 -9.73 -10.93
N TYR A 96 7.96 -10.11 -10.40
CA TYR A 96 6.68 -9.96 -11.08
C TYR A 96 5.55 -9.55 -10.14
N THR A 97 4.47 -9.08 -10.72
CA THR A 97 3.24 -8.69 -10.01
C THR A 97 2.10 -9.59 -10.47
N PRO A 98 1.68 -10.57 -9.66
CA PRO A 98 0.58 -11.44 -10.04
C PRO A 98 -0.75 -10.68 -10.09
N VAL A 99 -1.67 -11.18 -10.91
CA VAL A 99 -3.06 -10.70 -10.90
C VAL A 99 -3.74 -11.21 -9.62
N ILE A 100 -4.42 -10.31 -8.92
CA ILE A 100 -5.18 -10.65 -7.71
C ILE A 100 -6.65 -10.29 -7.88
N LEU A 101 -7.51 -11.01 -7.16
CA LEU A 101 -8.94 -10.70 -7.13
C LEU A 101 -9.20 -9.41 -6.33
N ASN A 102 -10.13 -8.60 -6.82
CA ASN A 102 -10.53 -7.34 -6.19
C ASN A 102 -9.31 -6.47 -5.82
N PRO A 103 -8.52 -6.05 -6.83
CA PRO A 103 -7.28 -5.34 -6.58
C PRO A 103 -7.48 -3.93 -6.05
N TYR A 104 -8.67 -3.37 -6.14
CA TYR A 104 -8.95 -2.03 -5.63
C TYR A 104 -10.37 -1.86 -5.12
N TYR A 105 -10.55 -0.86 -4.25
CA TYR A 105 -11.84 -0.39 -3.75
C TYR A 105 -11.89 1.12 -3.91
N PHE A 106 -12.98 1.61 -4.51
CA PHE A 106 -13.24 3.04 -4.59
C PHE A 106 -14.30 3.43 -3.58
N ILE A 107 -13.94 4.24 -2.60
CA ILE A 107 -14.80 4.62 -1.47
C ILE A 107 -15.20 6.08 -1.62
N ASN A 108 -16.49 6.36 -1.56
CA ASN A 108 -17.07 7.69 -1.60
C ASN A 108 -18.23 7.81 -0.60
N LYS A 109 -18.83 8.98 -0.51
CA LYS A 109 -19.95 9.22 0.44
C LYS A 109 -21.16 8.31 0.27
N HIS A 110 -21.40 7.77 -0.94
CA HIS A 110 -22.58 6.94 -1.23
C HIS A 110 -22.40 5.47 -0.88
N ASN A 111 -21.15 4.98 -0.90
CA ASN A 111 -20.85 3.57 -0.64
C ASN A 111 -19.91 3.39 0.58
N HIS A 112 -19.73 4.45 1.36
CA HIS A 112 -18.69 4.53 2.40
C HIS A 112 -18.70 3.34 3.36
N ALA A 113 -19.84 3.00 3.94
CA ALA A 113 -19.91 1.94 4.96
C ALA A 113 -19.46 0.58 4.40
N LYS A 114 -20.11 0.12 3.34
CA LYS A 114 -19.87 -1.20 2.75
C LYS A 114 -18.48 -1.33 2.14
N MET A 115 -18.06 -0.36 1.32
CA MET A 115 -16.74 -0.41 0.68
C MET A 115 -15.60 -0.22 1.66
N ARG A 116 -15.81 0.60 2.70
CA ARG A 116 -14.86 0.75 3.80
C ARG A 116 -14.66 -0.56 4.53
N GLU A 117 -15.72 -1.26 4.87
CA GLU A 117 -15.67 -2.56 5.54
C GLU A 117 -14.87 -3.58 4.72
N TYR A 118 -15.15 -3.72 3.43
CA TYR A 118 -14.39 -4.60 2.54
C TYR A 118 -12.90 -4.22 2.46
N ALA A 119 -12.60 -2.94 2.31
CA ALA A 119 -11.23 -2.46 2.26
C ALA A 119 -10.48 -2.72 3.57
N ILE A 120 -11.12 -2.44 4.71
CA ILE A 120 -10.54 -2.72 6.04
C ILE A 120 -10.29 -4.21 6.21
N TYR A 121 -11.25 -5.06 5.87
CA TYR A 121 -11.10 -6.51 5.96
C TYR A 121 -9.89 -6.99 5.15
N ARG A 122 -9.76 -6.54 3.90
CA ARG A 122 -8.65 -6.94 3.02
C ARG A 122 -7.30 -6.39 3.44
N VAL A 123 -7.25 -5.17 3.94
CA VAL A 123 -6.01 -4.57 4.45
C VAL A 123 -5.62 -5.16 5.80
N SER A 124 -6.60 -5.48 6.66
CA SER A 124 -6.36 -6.15 7.95
C SER A 124 -5.76 -7.54 7.81
N TYR A 125 -6.02 -8.22 6.69
CA TYR A 125 -5.37 -9.50 6.39
C TYR A 125 -3.84 -9.37 6.34
N LEU A 126 -3.31 -8.21 5.93
CA LEU A 126 -1.87 -7.93 5.95
C LEU A 126 -1.29 -7.98 7.37
N ALA A 127 -2.08 -7.62 8.37
CA ALA A 127 -1.67 -7.72 9.77
C ALA A 127 -1.58 -9.16 10.27
N LYS A 128 -2.42 -10.08 9.75
CA LYS A 128 -2.39 -11.51 10.10
C LYS A 128 -1.18 -12.23 9.54
N VAL A 129 -0.71 -11.86 8.36
CA VAL A 129 0.50 -12.42 7.73
C VAL A 129 1.74 -12.11 8.59
N ARG A 130 1.75 -10.96 9.28
CA ARG A 130 2.82 -10.53 10.17
C ARG A 130 3.13 -11.49 11.33
N GLY A 131 2.13 -12.23 11.82
CA GLY A 131 2.24 -13.03 13.05
C GLY A 131 2.91 -14.41 12.91
N LYS A 132 3.23 -14.86 11.71
CA LYS A 132 3.45 -16.30 11.46
C LYS A 132 4.90 -16.78 11.33
N ARG A 133 5.98 -15.96 11.49
CA ARG A 133 7.35 -16.47 11.22
C ARG A 133 8.47 -15.93 12.10
N HIS A 134 9.52 -16.77 12.20
CA HIS A 134 10.82 -16.49 12.80
C HIS A 134 11.44 -15.22 12.22
N ARG A 135 11.80 -14.31 13.10
CA ARG A 135 12.34 -12.98 12.75
C ARG A 135 13.82 -12.91 13.11
N ASP A 136 14.60 -12.53 12.14
CA ASP A 136 15.85 -11.84 12.44
C ASP A 136 15.53 -10.50 13.10
N LYS A 137 16.06 -10.25 14.29
CA LYS A 137 15.67 -9.13 15.18
C LYS A 137 15.87 -7.73 14.59
N GLN A 138 16.52 -7.59 13.44
CA GLN A 138 16.90 -6.30 12.84
C GLN A 138 16.18 -5.95 11.53
N THR A 139 15.36 -6.84 10.98
CA THR A 139 14.73 -6.62 9.68
C THR A 139 13.28 -6.20 9.85
N LYS A 140 12.89 -5.11 9.18
CA LYS A 140 11.49 -4.69 9.10
C LYS A 140 10.73 -5.58 8.13
N ASP A 141 9.73 -6.29 8.63
CA ASP A 141 8.81 -7.10 7.82
C ASP A 141 7.56 -6.33 7.40
N TYR A 142 7.41 -5.10 7.85
CA TYR A 142 6.30 -4.23 7.48
C TYR A 142 6.65 -2.76 7.68
N GLN A 143 5.93 -1.90 6.96
CA GLN A 143 5.94 -0.45 7.18
C GLN A 143 4.59 0.14 6.77
N SER A 144 4.16 1.17 7.49
CA SER A 144 3.02 1.99 7.11
C SER A 144 3.41 3.47 7.05
N SER A 145 2.69 4.23 6.23
CA SER A 145 2.80 5.68 6.22
C SER A 145 2.29 6.26 7.55
N ARG A 146 2.91 7.36 7.96
CA ARG A 146 2.42 8.21 9.07
C ARG A 146 1.67 9.38 8.43
N LEU A 147 0.35 9.32 8.41
CA LEU A 147 -0.51 10.42 7.98
C LEU A 147 -1.01 11.14 9.23
N ASN A 148 -0.66 12.41 9.35
CA ASN A 148 -1.19 13.26 10.40
C ASN A 148 -2.40 14.02 9.85
N ASP A 149 -3.48 14.05 10.60
CA ASP A 149 -4.61 14.92 10.32
C ASP A 149 -4.27 16.33 10.84
N SER A 150 -3.82 17.18 9.93
CA SER A 150 -3.49 18.58 10.26
C SER A 150 -4.73 19.41 10.66
N THR A 151 -5.93 18.86 10.52
CA THR A 151 -7.16 19.55 10.91
C THR A 151 -7.45 19.41 12.40
N PHE A 152 -6.91 18.41 13.11
CA PHE A 152 -7.11 18.23 14.54
C PHE A 152 -6.34 19.24 15.42
N ASN A 153 -5.26 19.83 14.89
CA ASN A 153 -4.44 20.79 15.67
C ASN A 153 -4.93 22.25 15.62
N LYS A 154 -6.03 22.55 14.95
CA LYS A 154 -6.57 23.93 14.87
C LYS A 154 -7.76 24.20 15.79
N SER A 155 -8.19 23.23 16.59
CA SER A 155 -9.36 23.39 17.48
C SER A 155 -9.01 23.41 18.98
N ILE A 156 -7.74 23.52 19.33
CA ILE A 156 -7.30 23.65 20.73
C ILE A 156 -6.28 24.80 20.78
N ILE A 157 -6.75 26.00 20.59
CA ILE A 157 -6.16 27.24 21.12
C ILE A 157 -7.33 28.19 21.38
#